data_47bbf03fab48bf7158d20b0ab35eb843
#
_entry.id   47bbf03fab48bf7158d20b0ab35eb843
#
_cell.length_a   1.000
_cell.length_b   1.000
_cell.length_c   1.000
_cell.angle_alpha   90.00
_cell.angle_beta   90.00
_cell.angle_gamma   90.00
#
_symmetry.space_group_name_H-M   'P 1'
#
loop_
_entity.id
_entity.type
_entity.pdbx_description
1 polymer ?
#
loop_
_entity_poly.entity_id
_entity_poly.type
_entity_poly.pdbx_seq_one_letter_code
_entity_poly.pdbx_strand_id
1 'polypeptide(L)'
;MQNKKIHLAVPITENCVGNMGALSSVMYAREELVKQGYLVKVLCFGAYDELIADVAKCKPGFVVVVEGYDGKVDLEVYHQVLPDWDRYKASYMAARDIICHTTRMRKMHNRYVQAGYAMQWLQQLNAAAVYVRLGMDRLDMDEMFMQGRAITMSLQPEN
;
A
#
# COMPACT_ATOMS: atom_id res chain seq x y z
N MET A 1 -3.38 -0.96 -16.48
CA MET A 1 -4.43 -1.57 -15.61
C MET A 1 -5.80 -1.34 -16.25
N GLN A 2 -6.50 -2.41 -16.61
CA GLN A 2 -7.84 -2.31 -17.22
C GLN A 2 -8.90 -1.96 -16.18
N ASN A 3 -8.83 -2.55 -14.99
CA ASN A 3 -9.74 -2.24 -13.89
C ASN A 3 -9.16 -1.06 -13.09
N LYS A 4 -9.82 0.09 -13.19
CA LYS A 4 -9.38 1.35 -12.55
C LYS A 4 -9.89 1.52 -11.12
N LYS A 5 -10.45 0.49 -10.52
CA LYS A 5 -10.82 0.53 -9.10
C LYS A 5 -9.62 0.18 -8.23
N ILE A 6 -9.30 1.06 -7.31
CA ILE A 6 -8.20 0.88 -6.37
C ILE A 6 -8.73 1.02 -4.94
N HIS A 7 -8.40 0.07 -4.09
CA HIS A 7 -8.64 0.17 -2.66
C HIS A 7 -7.35 0.51 -1.94
N LEU A 8 -7.37 1.58 -1.19
CA LEU A 8 -6.31 1.99 -0.27
C LEU A 8 -6.82 1.71 1.14
N ALA A 9 -6.17 0.80 1.85
CA ALA A 9 -6.66 0.30 3.12
C ALA A 9 -5.65 0.57 4.24
N VAL A 10 -6.15 1.01 5.39
CA VAL A 10 -5.32 1.31 6.57
C VAL A 10 -5.89 0.55 7.77
N PRO A 11 -5.13 -0.41 8.35
CA PRO A 11 -5.53 -1.03 9.59
C PRO A 11 -5.39 -0.04 10.74
N ILE A 12 -6.47 0.17 11.47
CA ILE A 12 -6.49 1.06 12.64
C ILE A 12 -6.75 0.19 13.86
N THR A 13 -5.67 -0.30 14.46
CA THR A 13 -5.74 -1.14 15.66
C THR A 13 -5.42 -0.37 16.92
N GLU A 14 -4.62 0.69 16.81
CA GLU A 14 -4.20 1.53 17.92
C GLU A 14 -4.10 2.98 17.46
N ASN A 15 -4.26 3.91 18.39
CA ASN A 15 -4.08 5.32 18.12
C ASN A 15 -2.59 5.68 18.28
N CYS A 16 -1.85 5.68 17.19
CA CYS A 16 -0.42 5.98 17.19
C CYS A 16 -0.07 6.94 16.04
N VAL A 17 1.10 7.56 16.13
CA VAL A 17 1.62 8.48 15.10
C VAL A 17 1.77 7.77 13.75
N GLY A 18 2.23 6.53 13.76
CA GLY A 18 2.38 5.73 12.55
C GLY A 18 1.05 5.53 11.81
N ASN A 19 -0.04 5.24 12.51
CA ASN A 19 -1.38 5.12 11.91
C ASN A 19 -1.83 6.42 11.24
N MET A 20 -1.60 7.56 11.89
CA MET A 20 -1.92 8.86 11.33
C MET A 20 -1.07 9.16 10.08
N GLY A 21 0.21 8.80 10.11
CA GLY A 21 1.10 8.94 8.98
C GLY A 21 0.68 8.07 7.79
N ALA A 22 0.30 6.83 8.06
CA ALA A 22 -0.21 5.91 7.05
C ALA A 22 -1.49 6.45 6.39
N LEU A 23 -2.44 6.92 7.18
CA LEU A 23 -3.69 7.49 6.67
C LEU A 23 -3.44 8.73 5.83
N SER A 24 -2.56 9.62 6.27
CA SER A 24 -2.21 10.83 5.51
C SER A 24 -1.54 10.49 4.19
N SER A 25 -0.63 9.52 4.17
CA SER A 25 0.02 9.04 2.94
C SER A 25 -1.00 8.49 1.94
N VAL A 26 -1.95 7.71 2.43
CA VAL A 26 -3.04 7.14 1.64
C VAL A 26 -3.94 8.24 1.07
N MET A 27 -4.24 9.26 1.85
CA MET A 27 -5.09 10.38 1.38
C MET A 27 -4.40 11.21 0.28
N TYR A 28 -3.09 11.40 0.35
CA TYR A 28 -2.33 12.00 -0.74
C TYR A 28 -2.41 11.15 -2.01
N ALA A 29 -2.19 9.84 -1.88
CA ALA A 29 -2.27 8.93 -3.02
C ALA A 29 -3.67 8.93 -3.64
N ARG A 30 -4.72 8.91 -2.82
CA ARG A 30 -6.11 8.99 -3.26
C ARG A 30 -6.36 10.23 -4.12
N GLU A 31 -5.95 11.39 -3.63
CA GLU A 31 -6.15 12.65 -4.33
C GLU A 31 -5.53 12.63 -5.74
N GLU A 32 -4.29 12.17 -5.83
CA GLU A 32 -3.58 12.09 -7.12
C GLU A 32 -4.20 11.05 -8.06
N LEU A 33 -4.55 9.87 -7.54
CA LEU A 33 -5.15 8.81 -8.35
C LEU A 33 -6.52 9.20 -8.89
N VAL A 34 -7.34 9.89 -8.10
CA VAL A 34 -8.64 10.40 -8.54
C VAL A 34 -8.47 11.40 -9.68
N LYS A 35 -7.48 12.29 -9.61
CA LYS A 35 -7.15 13.21 -10.71
C LYS A 35 -6.76 12.49 -11.99
N GLN A 36 -6.20 11.29 -11.88
CA GLN A 36 -5.80 10.47 -13.03
C GLN A 36 -6.93 9.56 -13.55
N GLY A 37 -8.12 9.66 -12.99
CA GLY A 37 -9.31 8.93 -13.44
C GLY A 37 -9.54 7.59 -12.77
N TYR A 38 -8.83 7.27 -11.68
CA TYR A 38 -9.08 6.06 -10.90
C TYR A 38 -10.28 6.24 -9.96
N LEU A 39 -11.00 5.15 -9.74
CA LEU A 39 -12.04 5.05 -8.73
C LEU A 39 -11.38 4.52 -7.44
N VAL A 40 -11.20 5.39 -6.48
CA VAL A 40 -10.44 5.08 -5.26
C VAL A 40 -11.37 4.99 -4.06
N LYS A 41 -11.31 3.88 -3.35
CA LYS A 41 -11.95 3.70 -2.06
C LYS A 41 -10.88 3.64 -0.97
N VAL A 42 -11.03 4.46 0.07
CA VAL A 42 -10.21 4.38 1.27
C VAL A 42 -10.98 3.62 2.34
N LEU A 43 -10.40 2.55 2.85
CA LEU A 43 -10.98 1.71 3.88
C LEU A 43 -10.11 1.72 5.12
N CYS A 44 -10.67 2.18 6.24
CA CYS A 44 -10.07 1.99 7.57
C CYS A 44 -10.75 0.78 8.21
N PHE A 45 -9.97 -0.19 8.66
CA PHE A 45 -10.53 -1.45 9.16
C PHE A 45 -9.86 -1.89 10.47
N GLY A 46 -10.61 -2.60 11.32
CA GLY A 46 -10.11 -3.14 12.58
C GLY A 46 -9.55 -4.56 12.46
N ALA A 47 -10.14 -5.38 11.60
CA ALA A 47 -9.72 -6.77 11.39
C ALA A 47 -9.52 -7.06 9.90
N TYR A 48 -8.53 -7.87 9.55
CA TYR A 48 -8.23 -8.21 8.15
C TYR A 48 -9.39 -8.93 7.45
N ASP A 49 -10.23 -9.65 8.19
CA ASP A 49 -11.45 -10.28 7.64
C ASP A 49 -12.38 -9.25 7.00
N GLU A 50 -12.46 -8.04 7.55
CA GLU A 50 -13.26 -6.95 6.97
C GLU A 50 -12.69 -6.52 5.61
N LEU A 51 -11.38 -6.41 5.51
CA LEU A 51 -10.72 -6.09 4.25
C LEU A 51 -10.92 -7.18 3.20
N ILE A 52 -10.75 -8.44 3.58
CA ILE A 52 -10.94 -9.58 2.69
C ILE A 52 -12.38 -9.58 2.14
N ALA A 53 -13.37 -9.37 3.00
CA ALA A 53 -14.78 -9.31 2.61
C ALA A 53 -15.07 -8.13 1.67
N ASP A 54 -14.50 -6.95 1.97
CA ASP A 54 -14.66 -5.76 1.13
C ASP A 54 -14.08 -5.97 -0.28
N VAL A 55 -12.89 -6.52 -0.37
CA VAL A 55 -12.23 -6.81 -1.65
C VAL A 55 -13.03 -7.83 -2.47
N ALA A 56 -13.52 -8.88 -1.82
CA ALA A 56 -14.35 -9.89 -2.48
C ALA A 56 -15.64 -9.30 -3.04
N LYS A 57 -16.27 -8.37 -2.31
CA LYS A 57 -17.51 -7.71 -2.71
C LYS A 57 -17.30 -6.68 -3.82
N CYS A 58 -16.31 -5.82 -3.68
CA CYS A 58 -16.09 -4.67 -4.56
C CYS A 58 -15.26 -4.98 -5.79
N LYS A 59 -14.46 -6.03 -5.75
CA LYS A 59 -13.61 -6.52 -6.85
C LYS A 59 -12.71 -5.42 -7.44
N PRO A 60 -11.86 -4.77 -6.64
CA PRO A 60 -10.93 -3.77 -7.16
C PRO A 60 -9.88 -4.41 -8.07
N GLY A 61 -9.25 -3.60 -8.92
CA GLY A 61 -8.13 -4.03 -9.75
C GLY A 61 -6.83 -4.16 -8.96
N PHE A 62 -6.68 -3.35 -7.90
CA PHE A 62 -5.51 -3.37 -7.05
C PHE A 62 -5.84 -2.92 -5.62
N VAL A 63 -5.10 -3.44 -4.65
CA VAL A 63 -5.24 -3.07 -3.23
C VAL A 63 -3.86 -2.70 -2.67
N VAL A 64 -3.77 -1.55 -2.03
CA VAL A 64 -2.59 -1.15 -1.26
C VAL A 64 -2.99 -1.06 0.20
N VAL A 65 -2.35 -1.86 1.04
CA VAL A 65 -2.55 -1.82 2.49
C VAL A 65 -1.36 -1.10 3.11
N VAL A 66 -1.62 -0.01 3.82
CA VAL A 66 -0.57 0.77 4.48
C VAL A 66 -0.82 0.75 5.98
N GLU A 67 0.08 0.10 6.71
CA GLU A 67 0.07 0.04 8.16
C GLU A 67 1.17 0.92 8.72
N GLY A 68 0.81 1.81 9.64
CA GLY A 68 1.78 2.63 10.37
C GLY A 68 2.11 2.01 11.72
N TYR A 69 3.34 2.22 12.16
CA TYR A 69 3.75 1.85 13.52
C TYR A 69 4.65 2.94 14.09
N ASP A 70 4.66 3.06 15.41
CA ASP A 70 5.54 4.00 16.10
C ASP A 70 6.96 3.43 16.16
N GLY A 71 7.91 4.18 15.63
CA GLY A 71 9.29 3.75 15.56
C GLY A 71 10.12 4.68 14.69
N LYS A 72 11.34 4.27 14.37
CA LYS A 72 12.18 5.01 13.43
C LYS A 72 11.52 5.06 12.06
N VAL A 73 11.73 6.16 11.35
CA VAL A 73 11.26 6.27 9.97
C VAL A 73 11.93 5.18 9.13
N ASP A 74 11.12 4.24 8.68
CA ASP A 74 11.55 3.10 7.87
C ASP A 74 10.37 2.59 7.04
N LEU A 75 10.67 1.76 6.06
CA LEU A 75 9.70 1.24 5.12
C LEU A 75 9.96 -0.23 4.86
N GLU A 76 8.93 -1.05 5.06
CA GLU A 76 8.90 -2.44 4.63
C GLU A 76 7.78 -2.62 3.61
N VAL A 77 8.07 -3.27 2.49
CA VAL A 77 7.05 -3.54 1.47
C VAL A 77 7.04 -5.02 1.14
N TYR A 78 5.86 -5.61 1.23
CA TYR A 78 5.63 -7.04 1.03
C TYR A 78 4.73 -7.26 -0.18
N HIS A 79 5.11 -8.19 -1.06
CA HIS A 79 4.27 -8.63 -2.16
C HIS A 79 3.54 -9.93 -1.81
N GLN A 80 2.46 -10.18 -2.53
CA GLN A 80 1.75 -11.47 -2.46
C GLN A 80 2.62 -12.60 -2.99
N VAL A 81 2.36 -13.80 -2.48
CA VAL A 81 2.95 -15.05 -2.98
C VAL A 81 1.78 -15.93 -3.44
N LEU A 82 1.52 -15.91 -4.73
CA LEU A 82 0.34 -16.53 -5.34
C LEU A 82 0.72 -17.44 -6.49
N PRO A 83 -0.05 -18.52 -6.74
CA PRO A 83 0.13 -19.34 -7.94
C PRO A 83 -0.32 -18.65 -9.23
N ASP A 84 -1.24 -17.68 -9.15
CA ASP A 84 -1.65 -16.84 -10.27
C ASP A 84 -0.51 -15.90 -10.66
N TRP A 85 0.08 -16.14 -11.82
CA TRP A 85 1.26 -15.39 -12.30
C TRP A 85 0.98 -13.91 -12.50
N ASP A 86 -0.16 -13.56 -13.08
CA ASP A 86 -0.48 -12.15 -13.37
C ASP A 86 -0.65 -11.34 -12.08
N ARG A 87 -1.33 -11.91 -11.09
CA ARG A 87 -1.51 -11.27 -9.78
C ARG A 87 -0.18 -11.20 -9.02
N TYR A 88 0.60 -12.27 -9.04
CA TYR A 88 1.92 -12.30 -8.42
C TYR A 88 2.81 -11.22 -9.02
N LYS A 89 2.88 -11.15 -10.36
CA LYS A 89 3.69 -10.18 -11.08
C LYS A 89 3.25 -8.75 -10.77
N ALA A 90 1.94 -8.46 -10.81
CA ALA A 90 1.42 -7.13 -10.50
C ALA A 90 1.76 -6.70 -9.06
N SER A 91 1.61 -7.60 -8.10
CA SER A 91 1.98 -7.36 -6.70
C SER A 91 3.48 -7.10 -6.54
N TYR A 92 4.32 -7.94 -7.11
CA TYR A 92 5.78 -7.80 -7.04
C TYR A 92 6.26 -6.49 -7.67
N MET A 93 5.76 -6.16 -8.86
CA MET A 93 6.15 -4.95 -9.59
C MET A 93 5.76 -3.69 -8.83
N ALA A 94 4.55 -3.64 -8.27
CA ALA A 94 4.12 -2.51 -7.47
C ALA A 94 4.97 -2.36 -6.19
N ALA A 95 5.26 -3.46 -5.51
CA ALA A 95 6.12 -3.43 -4.31
C ALA A 95 7.53 -2.91 -4.64
N ARG A 96 8.11 -3.40 -5.73
CA ARG A 96 9.42 -2.94 -6.22
C ARG A 96 9.39 -1.45 -6.53
N ASP A 97 8.36 -0.98 -7.21
CA ASP A 97 8.26 0.43 -7.61
C ASP A 97 8.10 1.35 -6.40
N ILE A 98 7.34 0.95 -5.39
CA ILE A 98 7.24 1.71 -4.14
C ILE A 98 8.63 1.85 -3.49
N ILE A 99 9.36 0.76 -3.35
CA ILE A 99 10.73 0.78 -2.80
C ILE A 99 11.64 1.67 -3.65
N CYS A 100 11.62 1.53 -4.97
CA CYS A 100 12.49 2.31 -5.86
C CYS A 100 12.20 3.80 -5.79
N HIS A 101 10.92 4.20 -5.80
CA HIS A 101 10.55 5.60 -5.72
C HIS A 101 10.91 6.21 -4.38
N THR A 102 10.68 5.48 -3.29
CA THR A 102 11.02 5.95 -1.94
C THR A 102 12.53 6.11 -1.77
N THR A 103 13.32 5.13 -2.21
CA THR A 103 14.79 5.17 -2.05
C THR A 103 15.47 6.22 -2.90
N ARG A 104 14.85 6.64 -4.01
CA ARG A 104 15.36 7.78 -4.81
C ARG A 104 15.19 9.11 -4.10
N MET A 105 14.14 9.22 -3.30
CA MET A 105 13.83 10.47 -2.59
C MET A 105 14.53 10.54 -1.24
N ARG A 106 14.84 9.39 -0.65
CA ARG A 106 15.42 9.30 0.68
C ARG A 106 16.22 8.01 0.88
N LYS A 107 17.27 8.10 1.70
CA LYS A 107 18.02 6.93 2.14
C LYS A 107 17.21 6.16 3.20
N MET A 108 16.87 4.92 2.88
CA MET A 108 16.13 4.01 3.76
C MET A 108 16.99 2.81 4.14
N HIS A 109 16.76 2.22 5.30
CA HIS A 109 17.44 1.01 5.73
C HIS A 109 17.04 -0.20 4.91
N ASN A 110 15.74 -0.33 4.63
CA ASN A 110 15.20 -1.44 3.87
C ASN A 110 15.06 -1.03 2.40
N ARG A 111 15.82 -1.70 1.53
CA ARG A 111 15.86 -1.40 0.09
C ARG A 111 15.30 -2.54 -0.76
N TYR A 112 14.79 -3.59 -0.13
CA TYR A 112 14.39 -4.80 -0.84
C TYR A 112 12.92 -5.08 -0.64
N VAL A 113 12.30 -5.56 -1.70
CA VAL A 113 10.97 -6.11 -1.65
C VAL A 113 11.03 -7.42 -0.88
N GLN A 114 10.06 -7.64 -0.01
CA GLN A 114 9.94 -8.85 0.79
C GLN A 114 8.75 -9.68 0.34
N ALA A 115 8.92 -11.01 0.36
CA ALA A 115 7.82 -11.93 0.11
C ALA A 115 6.94 -12.04 1.36
N GLY A 116 5.63 -11.86 1.18
CA GLY A 116 4.66 -11.83 2.28
C GLY A 116 4.20 -13.22 2.76
N TYR A 117 5.09 -14.20 2.85
CA TYR A 117 4.73 -15.57 3.25
C TYR A 117 4.01 -15.64 4.59
N ALA A 118 4.42 -14.81 5.56
CA ALA A 118 3.86 -14.81 6.91
C ALA A 118 2.48 -14.13 6.99
N MET A 119 2.10 -13.35 5.99
CA MET A 119 0.84 -12.62 5.95
C MET A 119 -0.20 -13.40 5.14
N GLN A 120 -0.85 -14.38 5.77
CA GLN A 120 -1.85 -15.19 5.08
C GLN A 120 -3.01 -14.34 4.55
N TRP A 121 -3.45 -13.34 5.30
CA TRP A 121 -4.51 -12.43 4.90
C TRP A 121 -4.20 -11.74 3.56
N LEU A 122 -2.92 -11.43 3.28
CA LEU A 122 -2.50 -10.80 2.04
C LEU A 122 -2.76 -11.70 0.82
N GLN A 123 -2.51 -13.00 0.98
CA GLN A 123 -2.77 -13.99 -0.08
C GLN A 123 -4.27 -14.23 -0.28
N GLN A 124 -5.09 -14.00 0.75
CA GLN A 124 -6.53 -14.20 0.71
C GLN A 124 -7.30 -13.07 0.03
N LEU A 125 -6.65 -11.93 -0.23
CA LEU A 125 -7.26 -10.84 -0.98
C LEU A 125 -7.48 -11.27 -2.43
N ASN A 126 -8.72 -11.18 -2.89
CA ASN A 126 -9.10 -11.54 -4.26
C ASN A 126 -8.81 -10.39 -5.25
N ALA A 127 -7.61 -9.90 -5.22
CA ALA A 127 -7.06 -8.88 -6.12
C ALA A 127 -5.54 -8.87 -5.97
N ALA A 128 -4.82 -8.32 -6.95
CA ALA A 128 -3.42 -8.01 -6.77
C ALA A 128 -3.26 -6.97 -5.65
N ALA A 129 -2.32 -7.17 -4.73
CA ALA A 129 -2.17 -6.33 -3.56
C ALA A 129 -0.72 -6.23 -3.08
N VAL A 130 -0.41 -5.13 -2.40
CA VAL A 130 0.85 -4.95 -1.67
C VAL A 130 0.55 -4.52 -0.23
N TYR A 131 1.46 -4.86 0.66
CA TYR A 131 1.41 -4.47 2.06
C TYR A 131 2.62 -3.61 2.39
N VAL A 132 2.38 -2.37 2.80
CA VAL A 132 3.39 -1.37 3.14
C VAL A 132 3.34 -1.13 4.64
N ARG A 133 4.45 -1.37 5.34
CA ARG A 133 4.60 -1.00 6.74
C ARG A 133 5.48 0.24 6.84
N LEU A 134 4.93 1.30 7.39
CA LEU A 134 5.57 2.60 7.52
C LEU A 134 5.86 2.92 8.99
N GLY A 135 7.13 2.95 9.35
CA GLY A 135 7.58 3.40 10.67
C GLY A 135 7.69 4.93 10.71
N MET A 136 7.15 5.53 11.77
CA MET A 136 7.19 6.99 11.93
C MET A 136 7.13 7.34 13.41
N ASP A 137 8.10 8.10 13.89
CA ASP A 137 8.17 8.53 15.29
C ASP A 137 7.50 9.88 15.53
N ARG A 138 7.17 10.60 14.46
CA ARG A 138 6.48 11.89 14.47
C ARG A 138 5.76 12.12 13.15
N LEU A 139 4.80 13.01 13.13
CA LEU A 139 4.14 13.43 11.89
C LEU A 139 5.08 14.35 11.10
N ASP A 140 5.59 13.84 10.02
CA ASP A 140 6.46 14.56 9.08
C ASP A 140 5.72 14.63 7.73
N MET A 141 5.34 15.84 7.33
CA MET A 141 4.56 16.04 6.10
C MET A 141 5.33 15.63 4.84
N ASP A 142 6.65 15.85 4.82
CA ASP A 142 7.47 15.47 3.67
C ASP A 142 7.49 13.95 3.49
N GLU A 143 7.58 13.20 4.60
CA GLU A 143 7.50 11.74 4.59
C GLU A 143 6.13 11.24 4.10
N MET A 144 5.06 11.81 4.64
CA MET A 144 3.70 11.42 4.26
C MET A 144 3.44 11.70 2.78
N PHE A 145 3.86 12.86 2.29
CA PHE A 145 3.77 13.22 0.88
C PHE A 145 4.59 12.27 0.00
N MET A 146 5.81 11.97 0.39
CA MET A 146 6.71 11.09 -0.34
C MET A 146 6.13 9.68 -0.46
N GLN A 147 5.60 9.15 0.63
CA GLN A 147 4.96 7.82 0.62
C GLN A 147 3.72 7.80 -0.24
N GLY A 148 2.86 8.82 -0.13
CA GLY A 148 1.68 8.94 -0.98
C GLY A 148 2.04 9.02 -2.45
N ARG A 149 3.08 9.76 -2.81
CA ARG A 149 3.58 9.85 -4.17
C ARG A 149 4.14 8.53 -4.68
N ALA A 150 4.91 7.82 -3.85
CA ALA A 150 5.46 6.52 -4.23
C ALA A 150 4.34 5.50 -4.53
N ILE A 151 3.29 5.49 -3.71
CA ILE A 151 2.11 4.66 -3.94
C ILE A 151 1.45 5.03 -5.28
N THR A 152 1.22 6.31 -5.52
CA THR A 152 0.60 6.79 -6.75
C THR A 152 1.40 6.35 -7.98
N MET A 153 2.70 6.56 -7.96
CA MET A 153 3.57 6.23 -9.09
C MET A 153 3.65 4.73 -9.36
N SER A 154 3.58 3.91 -8.33
CA SER A 154 3.62 2.45 -8.46
C SER A 154 2.40 1.86 -9.17
N LEU A 155 1.29 2.57 -9.17
CA LEU A 155 0.03 2.14 -9.76
C LEU A 155 -0.21 2.72 -11.15
N GLN A 156 0.69 3.55 -11.64
CA GLN A 156 0.58 4.09 -13.00
C GLN A 156 0.87 3.00 -14.03
N PRO A 157 0.13 2.99 -15.16
CA PRO A 157 0.48 2.08 -16.24
C PRO A 157 1.88 2.42 -16.76
N GLU A 158 2.67 1.40 -17.04
CA GLU A 158 3.94 1.58 -17.72
C GLU A 158 3.68 2.17 -19.12
N ASN A 159 4.32 3.29 -19.37
CA ASN A 159 4.33 3.88 -20.69
C ASN A 159 5.40 3.20 -21.55
#